data_bcc1801c0a7f5ec6d98c8174eeffd986
#
_entry.id   bcc1801c0a7f5ec6d98c8174eeffd986
#
_cell.length_a   1.000
_cell.length_b   1.000
_cell.length_c   1.000
_cell.angle_alpha   90.00
_cell.angle_beta   90.00
_cell.angle_gamma   90.00
#
_symmetry.space_group_name_H-M   'P 1'
#
loop_
_entity.id
_entity.type
_entity.pdbx_description
1 polymer ?
#
loop_
_entity_poly.entity_id
_entity_poly.type
_entity_poly.pdbx_seq_one_letter_code
_entity_poly.pdbx_strand_id
1 'polypeptide(L)'
;FFSGSEVALFSLSKSELLRLSSSSRKLEKTIAALMVEPRKILVTILIGNLLANLLLPAFTTRILLEVFPRYGHFMAIAIVTPLIIILCDITPKTITRSDPEGFSRRVARLLQVFHRLFMPFREALLAVNNAIIALFGLDQRKEDVITEDELDMAVKMGEKDGIIGKEEGAFIKNVLRFSKKEAQNIMIPRNQAVFIPYGSSIEDAASVFRTR
;
A
#
# COMPACT_ATOMS: atom_id res chain seq x y z
N PHE A 1 -9.04 -11.09 -17.51
CA PHE A 1 -8.33 -9.83 -17.67
C PHE A 1 -8.29 -9.07 -16.34
N PHE A 2 -9.42 -8.54 -15.84
CA PHE A 2 -9.46 -7.72 -14.64
C PHE A 2 -8.93 -8.44 -13.39
N SER A 3 -9.32 -9.68 -13.18
CA SER A 3 -8.90 -10.50 -12.05
C SER A 3 -7.36 -10.71 -12.01
N GLY A 4 -6.72 -10.97 -13.16
CA GLY A 4 -5.26 -11.05 -13.26
C GLY A 4 -4.58 -9.68 -13.11
N SER A 5 -5.21 -8.59 -13.62
CA SER A 5 -4.67 -7.23 -13.49
C SER A 5 -4.59 -6.77 -12.04
N GLU A 6 -5.55 -7.16 -11.20
CA GLU A 6 -5.53 -6.91 -9.76
C GLU A 6 -4.27 -7.51 -9.13
N VAL A 7 -4.07 -8.82 -9.30
CA VAL A 7 -2.92 -9.52 -8.74
C VAL A 7 -1.60 -8.96 -9.29
N ALA A 8 -1.53 -8.69 -10.60
CA ALA A 8 -0.33 -8.17 -11.22
C ALA A 8 0.14 -6.84 -10.62
N LEU A 9 -0.77 -5.87 -10.56
CA LEU A 9 -0.41 -4.52 -10.10
C LEU A 9 -0.13 -4.46 -8.61
N PHE A 10 -0.94 -5.14 -7.80
CA PHE A 10 -0.80 -5.09 -6.33
C PHE A 10 0.26 -6.05 -5.78
N SER A 11 0.84 -6.91 -6.62
CA SER A 11 2.02 -7.71 -6.27
C SER A 11 3.34 -6.98 -6.52
N LEU A 12 3.33 -5.83 -7.20
CA LEU A 12 4.53 -5.05 -7.46
C LEU A 12 5.01 -4.37 -6.18
N SER A 13 6.28 -4.54 -5.86
CA SER A 13 6.94 -3.87 -4.74
C SER A 13 7.15 -2.37 -5.00
N LYS A 14 7.32 -1.58 -3.95
CA LYS A 14 7.65 -0.15 -4.07
C LYS A 14 8.93 0.09 -4.88
N SER A 15 9.94 -0.76 -4.73
CA SER A 15 11.20 -0.69 -5.49
C SER A 15 11.00 -0.95 -6.99
N GLU A 16 10.16 -1.93 -7.35
CA GLU A 16 9.81 -2.19 -8.75
C GLU A 16 9.03 -1.03 -9.37
N LEU A 17 8.07 -0.44 -8.64
CA LEU A 17 7.33 0.72 -9.10
C LEU A 17 8.25 1.94 -9.33
N LEU A 18 9.22 2.19 -8.46
CA LEU A 18 10.23 3.24 -8.65
C LEU A 18 11.09 2.97 -9.88
N ARG A 19 11.53 1.73 -10.08
CA ARG A 19 12.27 1.33 -11.29
C ARG A 19 11.45 1.53 -12.56
N LEU A 20 10.18 1.16 -12.54
CA LEU A 20 9.26 1.35 -13.67
C LEU A 20 8.99 2.83 -13.96
N SER A 21 8.94 3.69 -12.94
CA SER A 21 8.74 5.13 -13.11
C SER A 21 9.92 5.83 -13.78
N SER A 22 11.14 5.37 -13.51
CA SER A 22 12.39 5.91 -14.09
C SER A 22 12.75 5.33 -15.46
N SER A 23 12.00 4.32 -15.92
CA SER A 23 12.25 3.66 -17.21
C SER A 23 11.97 4.58 -18.41
N SER A 24 12.69 4.36 -19.52
CA SER A 24 12.43 5.05 -20.78
C SER A 24 11.21 4.49 -21.54
N ARG A 25 10.71 3.31 -21.16
CA ARG A 25 9.62 2.62 -21.85
C ARG A 25 8.26 3.18 -21.44
N LYS A 26 7.45 3.62 -22.44
CA LYS A 26 6.12 4.20 -22.20
C LYS A 26 5.17 3.32 -21.38
N LEU A 27 5.19 2.00 -21.60
CA LEU A 27 4.33 1.06 -20.87
C LEU A 27 4.67 0.99 -19.38
N GLU A 28 5.94 1.01 -19.04
CA GLU A 28 6.42 0.96 -17.66
C GLU A 28 6.04 2.23 -16.91
N LYS A 29 6.21 3.39 -17.55
CA LYS A 29 5.69 4.66 -17.00
C LYS A 29 4.17 4.65 -16.81
N THR A 30 3.43 4.00 -17.72
CA THR A 30 1.97 3.87 -17.58
C THR A 30 1.60 3.04 -16.35
N ILE A 31 2.32 1.95 -16.08
CA ILE A 31 2.10 1.13 -14.87
C ILE A 31 2.35 1.98 -13.63
N ALA A 32 3.48 2.66 -13.56
CA ALA A 32 3.81 3.53 -12.44
C ALA A 32 2.77 4.64 -12.25
N ALA A 33 2.32 5.27 -13.34
CA ALA A 33 1.29 6.31 -13.29
C ALA A 33 -0.07 5.79 -12.80
N LEU A 34 -0.47 4.58 -13.19
CA LEU A 34 -1.69 3.95 -12.70
C LEU A 34 -1.62 3.65 -11.19
N MET A 35 -0.41 3.34 -10.70
CA MET A 35 -0.17 3.02 -9.30
C MET A 35 0.12 4.23 -8.41
N VAL A 36 0.13 5.46 -8.94
CA VAL A 36 0.20 6.70 -8.14
C VAL A 36 -1.02 6.82 -7.22
N GLU A 37 -2.20 6.43 -7.71
CA GLU A 37 -3.44 6.41 -6.93
C GLU A 37 -4.01 4.98 -6.86
N PRO A 38 -3.42 4.10 -6.03
CA PRO A 38 -3.76 2.67 -6.03
C PRO A 38 -5.24 2.42 -5.72
N ARG A 39 -5.86 3.27 -4.91
CA ARG A 39 -7.28 3.21 -4.57
C ARG A 39 -8.18 3.41 -5.80
N LYS A 40 -7.84 4.35 -6.69
CA LYS A 40 -8.62 4.59 -7.90
C LYS A 40 -8.49 3.47 -8.91
N ILE A 41 -7.30 2.93 -9.08
CA ILE A 41 -7.11 1.79 -10.01
C ILE A 41 -7.78 0.52 -9.48
N LEU A 42 -7.74 0.28 -8.16
CA LEU A 42 -8.46 -0.84 -7.55
C LEU A 42 -9.96 -0.77 -7.84
N VAL A 43 -10.59 0.37 -7.60
CA VAL A 43 -12.03 0.56 -7.90
C VAL A 43 -12.32 0.35 -9.39
N THR A 44 -11.45 0.82 -10.28
CA THR A 44 -11.58 0.58 -11.73
C THR A 44 -11.59 -0.91 -12.07
N ILE A 45 -10.66 -1.67 -11.49
CA ILE A 45 -10.54 -3.13 -11.69
C ILE A 45 -11.76 -3.84 -11.11
N LEU A 46 -12.21 -3.45 -9.92
CA LEU A 46 -13.40 -4.03 -9.29
C LEU A 46 -14.66 -3.81 -10.12
N ILE A 47 -14.87 -2.61 -10.66
CA ILE A 47 -16.00 -2.32 -11.58
C ILE A 47 -15.92 -3.25 -12.80
N GLY A 48 -14.76 -3.34 -13.43
CA GLY A 48 -14.59 -4.20 -14.61
C GLY A 48 -14.80 -5.68 -14.31
N ASN A 49 -14.30 -6.15 -13.17
CA ASN A 49 -14.48 -7.53 -12.74
C ASN A 49 -15.95 -7.84 -12.41
N LEU A 50 -16.63 -6.92 -11.72
CA LEU A 50 -18.07 -7.05 -11.43
C LEU A 50 -18.91 -7.11 -12.71
N LEU A 51 -18.65 -6.21 -13.67
CA LEU A 51 -19.35 -6.23 -14.96
C LEU A 51 -19.13 -7.53 -15.71
N ALA A 52 -17.89 -8.02 -15.76
CA ALA A 52 -17.58 -9.29 -16.41
C ALA A 52 -18.30 -10.47 -15.72
N ASN A 53 -18.30 -10.50 -14.39
CA ASN A 53 -18.95 -11.56 -13.60
C ASN A 53 -20.48 -11.52 -13.66
N LEU A 54 -21.09 -10.39 -13.99
CA LEU A 54 -22.54 -10.28 -14.20
C LEU A 54 -22.93 -10.59 -15.64
N LEU A 55 -22.21 -10.04 -16.62
CA LEU A 55 -22.57 -10.16 -18.03
C LEU A 55 -22.28 -11.56 -18.58
N LEU A 56 -21.15 -12.16 -18.23
CA LEU A 56 -20.75 -13.44 -18.79
C LEU A 56 -21.73 -14.58 -18.44
N PRO A 57 -22.11 -14.80 -17.16
CA PRO A 57 -23.13 -15.78 -16.83
C PRO A 57 -24.51 -15.46 -17.43
N ALA A 58 -24.91 -14.18 -17.50
CA ALA A 58 -26.17 -13.77 -18.05
C ALA A 58 -26.29 -14.14 -19.53
N PHE A 59 -25.27 -13.82 -20.34
CA PHE A 59 -25.26 -14.22 -21.76
C PHE A 59 -25.17 -15.72 -21.93
N THR A 60 -24.33 -16.41 -21.15
CA THR A 60 -24.20 -17.87 -21.26
C THR A 60 -25.48 -18.59 -20.89
N THR A 61 -26.16 -18.13 -19.82
CA THR A 61 -27.46 -18.71 -19.42
C THR A 61 -28.49 -18.51 -20.52
N ARG A 62 -28.55 -17.34 -21.15
CA ARG A 62 -29.46 -17.08 -22.26
C ARG A 62 -29.27 -18.06 -23.43
N ILE A 63 -28.02 -18.25 -23.84
CA ILE A 63 -27.67 -19.20 -24.91
C ILE A 63 -28.04 -20.62 -24.50
N LEU A 64 -27.76 -21.02 -23.26
CA LEU A 64 -28.15 -22.37 -22.78
C LEU A 64 -29.62 -22.61 -22.77
N LEU A 65 -30.47 -21.62 -22.47
CA LEU A 65 -31.92 -21.72 -22.50
C LEU A 65 -32.48 -21.87 -23.92
N GLU A 66 -31.82 -21.22 -24.90
CA GLU A 66 -32.20 -21.39 -26.32
C GLU A 66 -31.86 -22.81 -26.83
N VAL A 67 -30.72 -23.36 -26.39
CA VAL A 67 -30.26 -24.71 -26.82
C VAL A 67 -30.91 -25.82 -26.00
N PHE A 68 -31.10 -25.62 -24.71
CA PHE A 68 -31.66 -26.61 -23.75
C PHE A 68 -32.82 -26.01 -22.92
N PRO A 69 -33.99 -25.81 -23.46
CA PRO A 69 -35.10 -25.09 -22.78
C PRO A 69 -35.48 -25.69 -21.42
N ARG A 70 -35.39 -27.01 -21.29
CA ARG A 70 -35.78 -27.70 -20.06
C ARG A 70 -34.74 -27.74 -18.96
N TYR A 71 -33.43 -27.77 -19.31
CA TYR A 71 -32.33 -27.96 -18.38
C TYR A 71 -31.35 -26.80 -18.35
N GLY A 72 -31.55 -25.77 -19.20
CA GLY A 72 -30.59 -24.67 -19.37
C GLY A 72 -30.27 -23.93 -18.08
N HIS A 73 -31.23 -23.67 -17.21
CA HIS A 73 -30.97 -23.04 -15.90
C HIS A 73 -30.11 -23.91 -14.99
N PHE A 74 -30.42 -25.20 -14.92
CA PHE A 74 -29.63 -26.13 -14.10
C PHE A 74 -28.18 -26.24 -14.60
N MET A 75 -27.99 -26.35 -15.91
CA MET A 75 -26.68 -26.41 -16.55
C MET A 75 -25.88 -25.10 -16.34
N ALA A 76 -26.57 -23.96 -16.41
CA ALA A 76 -25.91 -22.66 -16.15
C ALA A 76 -25.37 -22.59 -14.72
N ILE A 77 -26.16 -22.98 -13.73
CA ILE A 77 -25.74 -22.93 -12.33
C ILE A 77 -24.72 -24.02 -12.01
N ALA A 78 -24.95 -25.27 -12.41
CA ALA A 78 -24.14 -26.41 -11.98
C ALA A 78 -22.80 -26.54 -12.74
N ILE A 79 -22.77 -26.13 -14.00
CA ILE A 79 -21.60 -26.32 -14.87
C ILE A 79 -20.92 -25.00 -15.21
N VAL A 80 -21.71 -24.04 -15.74
CA VAL A 80 -21.13 -22.81 -16.28
C VAL A 80 -20.58 -21.91 -15.19
N THR A 81 -21.30 -21.75 -14.08
CA THR A 81 -20.84 -20.89 -12.98
C THR A 81 -19.49 -21.36 -12.39
N PRO A 82 -19.31 -22.64 -12.01
CA PRO A 82 -17.99 -23.13 -11.56
C PRO A 82 -16.91 -22.98 -12.65
N LEU A 83 -17.24 -23.24 -13.90
CA LEU A 83 -16.29 -23.10 -15.01
C LEU A 83 -15.83 -21.66 -15.18
N ILE A 84 -16.72 -20.68 -15.09
CA ILE A 84 -16.38 -19.25 -15.14
C ILE A 84 -15.48 -18.87 -13.96
N ILE A 85 -15.79 -19.30 -12.75
CA ILE A 85 -14.97 -19.02 -11.57
C ILE A 85 -13.53 -19.55 -11.77
N ILE A 86 -13.41 -20.80 -12.22
CA ILE A 86 -12.09 -21.42 -12.44
C ILE A 86 -11.34 -20.68 -13.56
N LEU A 87 -11.94 -20.48 -14.72
CA LEU A 87 -11.25 -19.94 -15.90
C LEU A 87 -11.06 -18.42 -15.86
N CYS A 88 -12.03 -17.68 -15.29
CA CYS A 88 -12.02 -16.22 -15.34
C CYS A 88 -11.51 -15.56 -14.06
N ASP A 89 -11.51 -16.27 -12.93
CA ASP A 89 -11.03 -15.69 -11.66
C ASP A 89 -9.80 -16.44 -11.11
N ILE A 90 -9.89 -17.73 -10.82
CA ILE A 90 -8.82 -18.48 -10.18
C ILE A 90 -7.59 -18.61 -11.10
N THR A 91 -7.77 -19.08 -12.32
CA THR A 91 -6.67 -19.33 -13.27
C THR A 91 -5.87 -18.07 -13.59
N PRO A 92 -6.49 -16.93 -13.96
CA PRO A 92 -5.75 -15.70 -14.20
C PRO A 92 -4.96 -15.20 -12.98
N LYS A 93 -5.53 -15.29 -11.78
CA LYS A 93 -4.83 -14.91 -10.54
C LYS A 93 -3.61 -15.80 -10.28
N THR A 94 -3.73 -17.09 -10.52
CA THR A 94 -2.65 -18.05 -10.30
C THR A 94 -1.50 -17.84 -11.30
N ILE A 95 -1.81 -17.69 -12.59
CA ILE A 95 -0.81 -17.45 -13.63
C ILE A 95 -0.08 -16.14 -13.41
N THR A 96 -0.80 -15.10 -13.03
CA THR A 96 -0.23 -13.76 -12.84
C THR A 96 0.76 -13.68 -11.68
N ARG A 97 0.61 -14.52 -10.65
CA ARG A 97 1.55 -14.58 -9.52
C ARG A 97 2.95 -15.02 -9.91
N SER A 98 3.11 -15.78 -10.99
CA SER A 98 4.43 -16.24 -11.45
C SER A 98 5.21 -15.16 -12.20
N ASP A 99 4.54 -14.22 -12.88
CA ASP A 99 5.16 -13.09 -13.60
C ASP A 99 4.27 -11.83 -13.50
N PRO A 100 4.22 -11.16 -12.33
CA PRO A 100 3.37 -9.98 -12.14
C PRO A 100 3.78 -8.82 -13.05
N GLU A 101 5.08 -8.59 -13.22
CA GLU A 101 5.59 -7.48 -14.01
C GLU A 101 5.30 -7.67 -15.50
N GLY A 102 5.57 -8.85 -16.06
CA GLY A 102 5.28 -9.17 -17.46
C GLY A 102 3.79 -9.10 -17.77
N PHE A 103 2.94 -9.56 -16.85
CA PHE A 103 1.50 -9.44 -16.99
C PHE A 103 1.04 -7.97 -16.93
N SER A 104 1.55 -7.18 -15.97
CA SER A 104 1.25 -5.76 -15.86
C SER A 104 1.59 -5.00 -17.14
N ARG A 105 2.73 -5.29 -17.79
CA ARG A 105 3.12 -4.69 -19.07
C ARG A 105 2.12 -5.00 -20.19
N ARG A 106 1.60 -6.24 -20.25
CA ARG A 106 0.62 -6.65 -21.28
C ARG A 106 -0.72 -5.95 -21.11
N VAL A 107 -1.17 -5.77 -19.87
CA VAL A 107 -2.50 -5.21 -19.56
C VAL A 107 -2.53 -3.71 -19.42
N ALA A 108 -1.39 -3.04 -19.16
CA ALA A 108 -1.29 -1.63 -18.80
C ALA A 108 -2.04 -0.69 -19.75
N ARG A 109 -1.89 -0.90 -21.05
CA ARG A 109 -2.51 -0.06 -22.07
C ARG A 109 -4.03 -0.17 -22.09
N LEU A 110 -4.54 -1.40 -22.01
CA LEU A 110 -5.98 -1.65 -21.99
C LEU A 110 -6.60 -1.21 -20.67
N LEU A 111 -5.89 -1.44 -19.57
CA LEU A 111 -6.32 -1.00 -18.25
C LEU A 111 -6.39 0.54 -18.15
N GLN A 112 -5.48 1.27 -18.80
CA GLN A 112 -5.53 2.73 -18.89
C GLN A 112 -6.79 3.21 -19.63
N VAL A 113 -7.20 2.50 -20.68
CA VAL A 113 -8.46 2.81 -21.39
C VAL A 113 -9.65 2.63 -20.47
N PHE A 114 -9.74 1.48 -19.78
CA PHE A 114 -10.83 1.23 -18.81
C PHE A 114 -10.79 2.21 -17.63
N HIS A 115 -9.60 2.58 -17.18
CA HIS A 115 -9.45 3.56 -16.10
C HIS A 115 -10.03 4.94 -16.46
N ARG A 116 -9.90 5.35 -17.73
CA ARG A 116 -10.54 6.56 -18.25
C ARG A 116 -12.05 6.38 -18.49
N LEU A 117 -12.44 5.25 -19.06
CA LEU A 117 -13.82 4.95 -19.37
C LEU A 117 -14.70 4.89 -18.10
N PHE A 118 -14.19 4.27 -17.04
CA PHE A 118 -14.90 4.12 -15.78
C PHE A 118 -14.72 5.33 -14.84
N MET A 119 -14.02 6.37 -15.26
CA MET A 119 -13.78 7.56 -14.44
C MET A 119 -15.07 8.13 -13.82
N PRO A 120 -16.15 8.43 -14.57
CA PRO A 120 -17.35 9.02 -13.99
C PRO A 120 -18.03 8.07 -12.98
N PHE A 121 -18.06 6.78 -13.27
CA PHE A 121 -18.63 5.77 -12.38
C PHE A 121 -17.79 5.61 -11.09
N ARG A 122 -16.49 5.59 -11.23
CA ARG A 122 -15.55 5.48 -10.11
C ARG A 122 -15.66 6.68 -9.17
N GLU A 123 -15.67 7.90 -9.71
CA GLU A 123 -15.79 9.11 -8.87
C GLU A 123 -17.13 9.13 -8.11
N ALA A 124 -18.22 8.71 -8.75
CA ALA A 124 -19.51 8.56 -8.07
C ALA A 124 -19.44 7.54 -6.93
N LEU A 125 -18.85 6.36 -7.16
CA LEU A 125 -18.70 5.34 -6.11
C LEU A 125 -17.80 5.81 -4.96
N LEU A 126 -16.69 6.50 -5.26
CA LEU A 126 -15.81 7.06 -4.24
C LEU A 126 -16.53 8.16 -3.44
N ALA A 127 -17.34 9.00 -4.08
CA ALA A 127 -18.14 10.02 -3.39
C ALA A 127 -19.15 9.38 -2.42
N VAL A 128 -19.85 8.33 -2.86
CA VAL A 128 -20.78 7.57 -1.99
C VAL A 128 -20.01 6.92 -0.83
N ASN A 129 -18.88 6.28 -1.10
CA ASN A 129 -18.07 5.67 -0.06
C ASN A 129 -17.58 6.70 0.97
N ASN A 130 -17.12 7.87 0.51
CA ASN A 130 -16.68 8.96 1.39
C ASN A 130 -17.85 9.53 2.22
N ALA A 131 -19.03 9.63 1.63
CA ALA A 131 -20.24 10.04 2.35
C ALA A 131 -20.64 9.04 3.44
N ILE A 132 -20.55 7.74 3.15
CA ILE A 132 -20.79 6.68 4.14
C ILE A 132 -19.77 6.77 5.28
N ILE A 133 -18.48 6.89 4.97
CA ILE A 133 -17.41 7.03 5.98
C ILE A 133 -17.64 8.25 6.87
N ALA A 134 -18.01 9.39 6.27
CA ALA A 134 -18.33 10.61 7.00
C ALA A 134 -19.57 10.45 7.92
N LEU A 135 -20.59 9.73 7.44
CA LEU A 135 -21.81 9.45 8.22
C LEU A 135 -21.53 8.61 9.46
N PHE A 136 -20.61 7.65 9.36
CA PHE A 136 -20.21 6.78 10.48
C PHE A 136 -19.12 7.41 11.37
N GLY A 137 -18.69 8.64 11.11
CA GLY A 137 -17.64 9.32 11.87
C GLY A 137 -16.29 8.60 11.83
N LEU A 138 -16.10 7.73 10.86
CA LEU A 138 -14.82 7.05 10.63
C LEU A 138 -13.88 8.07 9.98
N ASP A 139 -13.14 8.77 10.85
CA ASP A 139 -12.13 9.71 10.40
C ASP A 139 -11.14 8.95 9.50
N GLN A 140 -11.05 9.36 8.25
CA GLN A 140 -9.96 8.92 7.38
C GLN A 140 -8.69 9.58 7.93
N ARG A 141 -8.13 9.01 9.01
CA ARG A 141 -6.76 9.33 9.39
C ARG A 141 -5.94 9.15 8.13
N LYS A 142 -5.35 10.26 7.71
CA LYS A 142 -4.48 10.30 6.53
C LYS A 142 -3.56 9.09 6.60
N GLU A 143 -3.73 8.16 5.66
CA GLU A 143 -2.86 6.99 5.48
C GLU A 143 -1.39 7.39 5.20
N ASP A 144 -1.12 8.71 5.13
CA ASP A 144 0.18 9.27 4.80
C ASP A 144 1.06 9.60 6.01
N VAL A 145 0.59 9.37 7.24
CA VAL A 145 1.46 9.54 8.40
C VAL A 145 2.21 8.24 8.62
N ILE A 146 3.42 8.17 8.06
CA ILE A 146 4.36 7.08 8.38
C ILE A 146 4.52 7.05 9.89
N THR A 147 4.07 5.96 10.51
CA THR A 147 4.24 5.74 11.94
C THR A 147 5.72 5.45 12.24
N GLU A 148 6.15 5.73 13.47
CA GLU A 148 7.54 5.43 13.85
C GLU A 148 7.88 3.95 13.71
N ASP A 149 6.91 3.06 13.95
CA ASP A 149 7.08 1.62 13.78
C ASP A 149 7.29 1.25 12.30
N GLU A 150 6.56 1.90 11.38
CA GLU A 150 6.76 1.73 9.94
C GLU A 150 8.11 2.26 9.49
N LEU A 151 8.56 3.38 10.06
CA LEU A 151 9.87 3.95 9.77
C LEU A 151 11.00 3.06 10.32
N ASP A 152 10.89 2.53 11.55
CA ASP A 152 11.86 1.58 12.11
C ASP A 152 11.90 0.29 11.26
N MET A 153 10.75 -0.19 10.78
CA MET A 153 10.68 -1.35 9.89
C MET A 153 11.32 -1.06 8.52
N ALA A 154 11.12 0.13 7.96
CA ALA A 154 11.74 0.55 6.71
C ALA A 154 13.28 0.63 6.82
N VAL A 155 13.79 1.16 7.94
CA VAL A 155 15.24 1.21 8.22
C VAL A 155 15.81 -0.21 8.34
N LYS A 156 15.14 -1.10 9.09
CA LYS A 156 15.55 -2.52 9.22
C LYS A 156 15.58 -3.25 7.87
N MET A 157 14.59 -2.99 7.01
CA MET A 157 14.58 -3.55 5.65
C MET A 157 15.76 -3.02 4.83
N GLY A 158 16.02 -1.71 4.87
CA GLY A 158 17.17 -1.11 4.19
C GLY A 158 18.52 -1.66 4.66
N GLU A 159 18.67 -1.93 5.98
CA GLU A 159 19.85 -2.59 6.54
C GLU A 159 20.00 -4.03 6.01
N LYS A 160 18.88 -4.78 5.92
CA LYS A 160 18.86 -6.17 5.43
C LYS A 160 19.19 -6.26 3.94
N ASP A 161 18.68 -5.32 3.16
CA ASP A 161 18.89 -5.26 1.70
C ASP A 161 20.24 -4.62 1.32
N GLY A 162 21.04 -4.18 2.32
CA GLY A 162 22.34 -3.58 2.11
C GLY A 162 22.31 -2.16 1.51
N ILE A 163 21.15 -1.53 1.49
CA ILE A 163 20.94 -0.14 1.00
C ILE A 163 21.40 0.86 2.04
N ILE A 164 21.25 0.53 3.32
CA ILE A 164 21.63 1.33 4.48
C ILE A 164 22.66 0.55 5.28
N GLY A 165 23.80 1.19 5.62
CA GLY A 165 24.78 0.60 6.50
C GLY A 165 24.25 0.47 7.94
N LYS A 166 24.77 -0.49 8.72
CA LYS A 166 24.35 -0.69 10.11
C LYS A 166 24.56 0.54 10.99
N GLU A 167 25.63 1.30 10.74
CA GLU A 167 25.93 2.53 11.46
C GLU A 167 24.96 3.65 11.09
N GLU A 168 24.64 3.77 9.81
CA GLU A 168 23.66 4.73 9.29
C GLU A 168 22.25 4.44 9.85
N GLY A 169 21.84 3.17 9.87
CA GLY A 169 20.58 2.75 10.47
C GLY A 169 20.50 3.04 11.96
N ALA A 170 21.59 2.80 12.71
CA ALA A 170 21.69 3.17 14.12
C ALA A 170 21.60 4.68 14.32
N PHE A 171 22.21 5.48 13.45
CA PHE A 171 22.13 6.94 13.49
C PHE A 171 20.71 7.44 13.28
N ILE A 172 20.02 6.94 12.26
CA ILE A 172 18.60 7.28 11.99
C ILE A 172 17.73 6.98 13.22
N LYS A 173 17.85 5.78 13.79
CA LYS A 173 17.12 5.38 15.01
C LYS A 173 17.41 6.30 16.20
N ASN A 174 18.66 6.71 16.36
CA ASN A 174 19.05 7.62 17.45
C ASN A 174 18.44 9.03 17.26
N VAL A 175 18.40 9.55 16.02
CA VAL A 175 17.74 10.84 15.71
C VAL A 175 16.24 10.78 16.03
N LEU A 176 15.56 9.70 15.66
CA LEU A 176 14.14 9.52 15.99
C LEU A 176 13.89 9.49 17.50
N ARG A 177 14.73 8.77 18.24
CA ARG A 177 14.64 8.71 19.70
C ARG A 177 14.99 10.06 20.36
N PHE A 178 15.85 10.84 19.74
CA PHE A 178 16.23 12.15 20.26
C PHE A 178 15.06 13.13 20.30
N SER A 179 14.17 13.08 19.30
CA SER A 179 12.98 13.96 19.25
C SER A 179 12.02 13.74 20.41
N LYS A 180 12.08 12.57 21.08
CA LYS A 180 11.25 12.22 22.25
C LYS A 180 11.93 12.49 23.60
N LYS A 181 13.22 12.88 23.58
CA LYS A 181 13.94 13.15 24.82
C LYS A 181 13.52 14.49 25.39
N GLU A 182 13.03 14.45 26.60
CA GLU A 182 12.74 15.65 27.39
C GLU A 182 14.02 16.14 28.10
N ALA A 183 14.05 17.42 28.48
CA ALA A 183 15.18 18.00 29.21
C ALA A 183 15.51 17.20 30.48
N GLN A 184 14.51 16.65 31.15
CA GLN A 184 14.70 15.81 32.35
C GLN A 184 15.51 14.53 32.08
N ASN A 185 15.51 14.01 30.83
CA ASN A 185 16.30 12.82 30.46
C ASN A 185 17.78 13.10 30.28
N ILE A 186 18.16 14.38 30.17
CA ILE A 186 19.54 14.81 29.89
C ILE A 186 20.10 15.64 31.07
N MET A 187 19.23 16.21 31.91
CA MET A 187 19.66 17.00 33.03
C MET A 187 20.34 16.15 34.13
N ILE A 188 21.29 16.75 34.81
CA ILE A 188 21.86 16.16 36.00
C ILE A 188 20.83 16.27 37.13
N PRO A 189 20.36 15.14 37.70
CA PRO A 189 19.40 15.18 38.81
C PRO A 189 19.97 15.96 39.99
N ARG A 190 19.07 16.63 40.74
CA ARG A 190 19.48 17.49 41.88
C ARG A 190 20.35 16.75 42.91
N ASN A 191 20.12 15.46 43.13
CA ASN A 191 20.89 14.63 44.05
C ASN A 191 22.32 14.34 43.56
N GLN A 192 22.61 14.57 42.28
CA GLN A 192 23.93 14.40 41.68
C GLN A 192 24.59 15.74 41.35
N ALA A 193 23.86 16.84 41.43
CA ALA A 193 24.38 18.19 41.22
C ALA A 193 25.26 18.62 42.39
N VAL A 194 26.38 19.18 42.07
CA VAL A 194 27.28 19.75 43.09
C VAL A 194 26.81 21.15 43.42
N PHE A 195 26.55 21.39 44.69
CA PHE A 195 26.12 22.68 45.18
C PHE A 195 27.25 23.29 46.02
N ILE A 196 27.47 24.59 45.87
CA ILE A 196 28.40 25.39 46.68
C ILE A 196 27.49 26.29 47.56
N PRO A 197 27.64 26.28 48.89
CA PRO A 197 26.86 27.14 49.76
C PRO A 197 27.02 28.61 49.43
N TYR A 198 25.93 29.38 49.53
CA TYR A 198 25.99 30.81 49.30
C TYR A 198 26.90 31.48 50.37
N GLY A 199 27.87 32.27 49.89
CA GLY A 199 28.86 32.92 50.78
C GLY A 199 30.17 32.13 50.97
N SER A 200 30.37 31.00 50.28
CA SER A 200 31.64 30.27 50.26
C SER A 200 32.76 31.11 49.61
N SER A 201 33.99 30.91 50.06
CA SER A 201 35.18 31.57 49.45
C SER A 201 35.48 31.02 48.07
N ILE A 202 36.24 31.78 47.25
CA ILE A 202 36.69 31.35 45.93
C ILE A 202 37.57 30.10 46.02
N GLU A 203 38.36 30.01 47.09
CA GLU A 203 39.23 28.88 47.39
C GLU A 203 38.45 27.60 47.65
N ASP A 204 37.34 27.69 48.41
CA ASP A 204 36.46 26.56 48.70
C ASP A 204 35.77 26.09 47.41
N ALA A 205 35.26 27.01 46.60
CA ALA A 205 34.68 26.68 45.30
C ALA A 205 35.68 26.00 44.39
N ALA A 206 36.91 26.50 44.30
CA ALA A 206 37.99 25.92 43.51
C ALA A 206 38.38 24.51 43.98
N SER A 207 38.33 24.23 45.26
CA SER A 207 38.60 22.92 45.84
C SER A 207 37.59 21.87 45.39
N VAL A 208 36.32 22.22 45.32
CA VAL A 208 35.22 21.34 44.84
C VAL A 208 35.36 20.97 43.40
N PHE A 209 35.89 21.89 42.54
CA PHE A 209 36.14 21.60 41.12
C PHE A 209 37.45 20.81 40.89
N ARG A 210 38.43 20.83 41.79
CA ARG A 210 39.68 20.06 41.65
C ARG A 210 39.54 18.60 42.09
N THR A 211 38.57 18.27 42.90
CA THR A 211 38.36 16.93 43.49
C THR A 211 37.45 16.03 42.68
N ARG A 212 36.98 16.51 41.52
CA ARG A 212 36.19 15.72 40.55
C ARG A 212 36.79 15.87 39.14
#